data_f31900f943e0e797e0bef1133edc0224
#
_entry.id   f31900f943e0e797e0bef1133edc0224
#
_cell.length_a   1.000
_cell.length_b   1.000
_cell.length_c   1.000
_cell.angle_alpha   90.00
_cell.angle_beta   90.00
_cell.angle_gamma   90.00
#
_symmetry.space_group_name_H-M   'P 1'
#
loop_
_entity.id
_entity.type
_entity.pdbx_description
1 polymer ?
#
loop_
_entity_poly.entity_id
_entity_poly.type
_entity_poly.pdbx_seq_one_letter_code
_entity_poly.pdbx_strand_id
1 'polypeptide(L)'
;MLNICQVSLERDIPIILENFYSFKKIYQSFRIFIICPASEINVFKKKLNYDEFKFINENDLISIQEFKAIYEDLSVLNKHQELLKNRLSWYYQQVLKLSFIVQFVEHNKENIIIWDADTLILKKIEFFKNKKSIPYGTLFEFHKHYFKTNNSIIGELPKYFISSLVQFVALSVSEHYFFCKNIIKLDLVDKKERTALTISKMIIKNIFKSHNHYNGSLFSEYELIGMSNLLYKKNKQKAIFSLRANLDGKLSKFQIHLAKLLNIKHVTYEHSYLNKNSQGMLMRKQKWTSFIKILTKGFFKFHLKNIKHNFNFYYKSFND
;
A
#
# COMPACT_ATOMS: atom_id res chain seq x y z
N MET A 1 -4.53 0.84 -20.55
CA MET A 1 -3.21 1.13 -19.94
C MET A 1 -3.34 1.07 -18.43
N LEU A 2 -2.36 0.52 -17.71
CA LEU A 2 -2.33 0.51 -16.25
C LEU A 2 -1.49 1.71 -15.76
N ASN A 3 -2.00 2.48 -14.81
CA ASN A 3 -1.24 3.53 -14.12
C ASN A 3 -0.90 3.01 -12.72
N ILE A 4 0.38 3.03 -12.37
CA ILE A 4 0.91 2.47 -11.13
C ILE A 4 1.61 3.58 -10.37
N CYS A 5 1.26 3.80 -9.11
CA CYS A 5 1.89 4.76 -8.21
C CYS A 5 2.76 4.03 -7.18
N GLN A 6 4.00 4.49 -7.03
CA GLN A 6 4.95 4.01 -6.03
C GLN A 6 5.59 5.20 -5.32
N VAL A 7 5.69 5.14 -3.99
CA VAL A 7 6.58 6.02 -3.22
C VAL A 7 7.87 5.27 -2.97
N SER A 8 9.01 5.84 -3.33
CA SER A 8 10.27 5.09 -3.41
C SER A 8 11.47 5.95 -3.03
N LEU A 9 12.51 5.30 -2.55
CA LEU A 9 13.84 5.86 -2.32
C LEU A 9 14.85 5.24 -3.30
N GLU A 10 16.00 5.86 -3.51
CA GLU A 10 17.06 5.36 -4.40
C GLU A 10 17.41 3.90 -4.15
N ARG A 11 17.42 3.48 -2.89
CA ARG A 11 17.69 2.08 -2.49
C ARG A 11 16.73 1.06 -3.06
N ASP A 12 15.53 1.46 -3.49
CA ASP A 12 14.49 0.57 -4.03
C ASP A 12 14.67 0.32 -5.54
N ILE A 13 15.54 1.08 -6.22
CA ILE A 13 15.74 1.00 -7.67
C ILE A 13 16.00 -0.42 -8.18
N PRO A 14 16.82 -1.27 -7.52
CA PRO A 14 17.06 -2.64 -8.01
C PRO A 14 15.78 -3.48 -8.06
N ILE A 15 14.88 -3.33 -7.07
CA ILE A 15 13.62 -4.07 -7.04
C ILE A 15 12.63 -3.47 -8.04
N ILE A 16 12.60 -2.14 -8.17
CA ILE A 16 11.77 -1.44 -9.15
C ILE A 16 12.10 -1.90 -10.56
N LEU A 17 13.39 -2.01 -10.91
CA LEU A 17 13.81 -2.52 -12.23
C LEU A 17 13.40 -3.99 -12.45
N GLU A 18 13.58 -4.84 -11.47
CA GLU A 18 13.17 -6.24 -11.56
C GLU A 18 11.64 -6.35 -11.74
N ASN A 19 10.90 -5.53 -11.00
CA ASN A 19 9.44 -5.44 -11.10
C ASN A 19 8.99 -4.87 -12.44
N PHE A 20 9.66 -3.83 -12.96
CA PHE A 20 9.41 -3.25 -14.27
C PHE A 20 9.52 -4.30 -15.38
N TYR A 21 10.60 -5.09 -15.42
CA TYR A 21 10.75 -6.15 -16.40
C TYR A 21 9.69 -7.25 -16.25
N SER A 22 9.23 -7.50 -15.02
CA SER A 22 8.14 -8.43 -14.75
C SER A 22 6.80 -7.89 -15.26
N PHE A 23 6.51 -6.61 -15.01
CA PHE A 23 5.33 -5.94 -15.58
C PHE A 23 5.33 -5.94 -17.10
N LYS A 24 6.46 -5.64 -17.73
CA LYS A 24 6.63 -5.63 -19.19
C LYS A 24 6.37 -6.99 -19.84
N LYS A 25 6.66 -8.09 -19.12
CA LYS A 25 6.33 -9.46 -19.58
C LYS A 25 4.86 -9.83 -19.40
N ILE A 26 4.17 -9.21 -18.44
CA ILE A 26 2.82 -9.60 -18.03
C ILE A 26 1.74 -8.70 -18.64
N TYR A 27 2.04 -7.41 -18.83
CA TYR A 27 1.10 -6.40 -19.31
C TYR A 27 1.61 -5.71 -20.57
N GLN A 28 0.72 -5.46 -21.53
CA GLN A 28 1.05 -4.82 -22.80
C GLN A 28 1.32 -3.32 -22.66
N SER A 29 0.64 -2.66 -21.73
CA SER A 29 0.72 -1.21 -21.58
C SER A 29 0.52 -0.79 -20.14
N PHE A 30 1.50 -0.06 -19.60
CA PHE A 30 1.48 0.49 -18.24
C PHE A 30 2.37 1.74 -18.14
N ARG A 31 2.13 2.54 -17.11
CA ARG A 31 3.00 3.66 -16.67
C ARG A 31 3.25 3.52 -15.16
N ILE A 32 4.44 3.86 -14.72
CA ILE A 32 4.84 3.85 -13.31
C ILE A 32 5.19 5.28 -12.89
N PHE A 33 4.45 5.82 -11.96
CA PHE A 33 4.68 7.11 -11.34
C PHE A 33 5.48 6.87 -10.06
N ILE A 34 6.73 7.36 -10.03
CA ILE A 34 7.62 7.27 -8.88
C ILE A 34 7.57 8.60 -8.14
N ILE A 35 7.02 8.59 -6.92
CA ILE A 35 7.09 9.72 -6.00
C ILE A 35 8.35 9.55 -5.18
N CYS A 36 9.28 10.49 -5.25
CA CYS A 36 10.58 10.41 -4.59
C CYS A 36 11.06 11.78 -4.11
N PRO A 37 12.06 11.82 -3.19
CA PRO A 37 12.67 13.05 -2.76
C PRO A 37 13.28 13.85 -3.92
N ALA A 38 13.17 15.17 -3.87
CA ALA A 38 13.75 16.07 -4.87
C ALA A 38 15.24 15.80 -5.15
N SER A 39 15.99 15.49 -4.09
CA SER A 39 17.43 15.16 -4.17
C SER A 39 17.75 13.89 -4.94
N GLU A 40 16.80 12.96 -5.04
CA GLU A 40 16.99 11.65 -5.68
C GLU A 40 16.44 11.58 -7.11
N ILE A 41 15.66 12.56 -7.57
CA ILE A 41 15.00 12.56 -8.89
C ILE A 41 16.01 12.33 -10.03
N ASN A 42 17.16 12.98 -10.02
CA ASN A 42 18.16 12.84 -11.06
C ASN A 42 18.77 11.44 -11.10
N VAL A 43 18.93 10.82 -9.93
CA VAL A 43 19.40 9.43 -9.82
C VAL A 43 18.37 8.47 -10.41
N PHE A 44 17.10 8.66 -10.06
CA PHE A 44 16.01 7.88 -10.63
C PHE A 44 15.94 8.02 -12.15
N LYS A 45 15.96 9.25 -12.69
CA LYS A 45 15.95 9.50 -14.15
C LYS A 45 17.11 8.83 -14.86
N LYS A 46 18.31 8.86 -14.27
CA LYS A 46 19.51 8.23 -14.84
C LYS A 46 19.44 6.71 -14.83
N LYS A 47 18.95 6.11 -13.74
CA LYS A 47 18.93 4.65 -13.55
C LYS A 47 17.67 3.98 -14.12
N LEU A 48 16.55 4.70 -14.22
CA LEU A 48 15.26 4.23 -14.74
C LEU A 48 14.89 4.99 -16.03
N ASN A 49 15.80 4.99 -17.02
CA ASN A 49 15.63 5.70 -18.27
C ASN A 49 14.75 4.90 -19.26
N TYR A 50 13.46 4.79 -18.96
CA TYR A 50 12.43 4.17 -19.80
C TYR A 50 11.19 5.07 -19.85
N ASP A 51 10.50 5.12 -20.99
CA ASP A 51 9.35 6.01 -21.23
C ASP A 51 8.16 5.75 -20.30
N GLU A 52 8.06 4.53 -19.79
CA GLU A 52 7.02 4.11 -18.87
C GLU A 52 7.14 4.75 -17.48
N PHE A 53 8.32 5.27 -17.10
CA PHE A 53 8.52 5.94 -15.82
C PHE A 53 8.21 7.43 -15.89
N LYS A 54 7.48 7.91 -14.87
CA LYS A 54 7.22 9.33 -14.61
C LYS A 54 7.63 9.65 -13.19
N PHE A 55 8.42 10.69 -12.99
CA PHE A 55 8.97 11.06 -11.68
C PHE A 55 8.24 12.26 -11.13
N ILE A 56 7.80 12.15 -9.89
CA ILE A 56 7.05 13.17 -9.14
C ILE A 56 7.91 13.57 -7.95
N ASN A 57 8.15 14.86 -7.78
CA ASN A 57 8.78 15.38 -6.58
C ASN A 57 7.79 15.29 -5.42
N GLU A 58 8.18 14.67 -4.32
CA GLU A 58 7.31 14.58 -3.14
C GLU A 58 6.87 15.96 -2.61
N ASN A 59 7.73 16.99 -2.76
CA ASN A 59 7.42 18.35 -2.35
C ASN A 59 6.32 19.00 -3.20
N ASP A 60 6.04 18.49 -4.42
CA ASP A 60 4.90 18.97 -5.24
C ASP A 60 3.56 18.53 -4.64
N LEU A 61 3.56 17.60 -3.71
CA LEU A 61 2.40 17.12 -2.96
C LEU A 61 2.34 17.73 -1.56
N ILE A 62 3.39 17.50 -0.78
CA ILE A 62 3.63 18.05 0.55
C ILE A 62 5.07 17.76 0.96
N SER A 63 5.75 18.71 1.58
CA SER A 63 7.07 18.46 2.13
C SER A 63 7.02 17.71 3.47
N ILE A 64 8.07 16.97 3.78
CA ILE A 64 8.19 16.28 5.09
C ILE A 64 8.15 17.26 6.26
N GLN A 65 8.63 18.49 6.07
CA GLN A 65 8.61 19.56 7.07
C GLN A 65 7.20 20.03 7.37
N GLU A 66 6.39 20.26 6.33
CA GLU A 66 4.97 20.63 6.48
C GLU A 66 4.17 19.50 7.17
N PHE A 67 4.43 18.24 6.77
CA PHE A 67 3.80 17.10 7.42
C PHE A 67 4.16 17.00 8.91
N LYS A 68 5.44 17.22 9.27
CA LYS A 68 5.91 17.26 10.66
C LYS A 68 5.25 18.39 11.44
N ALA A 69 5.17 19.59 10.88
CA ALA A 69 4.50 20.72 11.52
C ALA A 69 3.03 20.40 11.86
N ILE A 70 2.28 19.78 10.93
CA ILE A 70 0.90 19.34 11.18
C ILE A 70 0.87 18.32 12.33
N TYR A 71 1.81 17.39 12.36
CA TYR A 71 1.89 16.41 13.44
C TYR A 71 2.15 17.08 14.79
N GLU A 72 3.11 17.99 14.86
CA GLU A 72 3.48 18.71 16.08
C GLU A 72 2.31 19.53 16.62
N ASP A 73 1.68 20.33 15.78
CA ASP A 73 0.50 21.14 16.16
C ASP A 73 -0.62 20.26 16.74
N LEU A 74 -0.95 19.17 16.06
CA LEU A 74 -2.04 18.29 16.49
C LEU A 74 -1.66 17.45 17.71
N SER A 75 -0.39 17.08 17.89
CA SER A 75 0.10 16.30 19.02
C SER A 75 0.09 17.07 20.33
N VAL A 76 0.44 18.37 20.29
CA VAL A 76 0.38 19.26 21.44
C VAL A 76 -1.07 19.43 21.90
N LEU A 77 -2.00 19.70 20.94
CA LEU A 77 -3.41 19.85 21.23
C LEU A 77 -4.05 18.61 21.85
N ASN A 78 -3.57 17.41 21.50
CA ASN A 78 -4.14 16.15 21.94
C ASN A 78 -3.33 15.44 23.03
N LYS A 79 -2.23 16.02 23.52
CA LYS A 79 -1.31 15.40 24.51
C LYS A 79 -0.73 14.05 24.07
N HIS A 80 -0.49 13.86 22.76
CA HIS A 80 -0.04 12.58 22.17
C HIS A 80 1.34 12.67 21.50
N GLN A 81 2.26 13.46 22.07
CA GLN A 81 3.56 13.81 21.45
C GLN A 81 4.42 12.62 21.00
N GLU A 82 4.31 11.46 21.64
CA GLU A 82 5.16 10.30 21.34
C GLU A 82 4.49 9.26 20.42
N LEU A 83 3.18 9.36 20.20
CA LEU A 83 2.39 8.28 19.59
C LEU A 83 2.83 7.89 18.18
N LEU A 84 3.26 8.86 17.36
CA LEU A 84 3.65 8.64 15.96
C LEU A 84 5.11 8.90 15.67
N LYS A 85 5.88 9.44 16.64
CA LYS A 85 7.25 9.96 16.44
C LYS A 85 8.16 8.97 15.71
N ASN A 86 8.15 7.71 16.12
CA ASN A 86 9.01 6.68 15.55
C ASN A 86 8.55 6.18 14.16
N ARG A 87 7.38 6.61 13.67
CA ARG A 87 6.77 6.16 12.42
C ARG A 87 6.37 7.30 11.48
N LEU A 88 6.79 8.53 11.74
CA LEU A 88 6.40 9.70 10.93
C LEU A 88 6.69 9.52 9.45
N SER A 89 7.87 9.03 9.08
CA SER A 89 8.22 8.79 7.67
C SER A 89 7.32 7.74 7.01
N TRP A 90 6.86 6.75 7.77
CA TRP A 90 5.94 5.73 7.26
C TRP A 90 4.52 6.30 7.01
N TYR A 91 4.02 7.17 7.91
CA TYR A 91 2.75 7.87 7.68
C TYR A 91 2.86 8.90 6.56
N TYR A 92 3.99 9.57 6.45
CA TYR A 92 4.26 10.50 5.36
C TYR A 92 4.14 9.83 3.99
N GLN A 93 4.75 8.65 3.82
CA GLN A 93 4.62 7.87 2.57
C GLN A 93 3.15 7.55 2.23
N GLN A 94 2.33 7.25 3.21
CA GLN A 94 0.90 6.97 2.98
C GLN A 94 0.13 8.23 2.57
N VAL A 95 0.46 9.37 3.16
CA VAL A 95 -0.09 10.68 2.75
C VAL A 95 0.30 11.00 1.31
N LEU A 96 1.56 10.79 0.93
CA LEU A 96 2.00 10.99 -0.45
C LEU A 96 1.23 10.12 -1.44
N LYS A 97 1.06 8.82 -1.17
CA LYS A 97 0.28 7.91 -2.00
C LYS A 97 -1.16 8.39 -2.15
N LEU A 98 -1.84 8.70 -1.05
CA LEU A 98 -3.23 9.16 -1.06
C LEU A 98 -3.38 10.50 -1.79
N SER A 99 -2.49 11.44 -1.55
CA SER A 99 -2.52 12.77 -2.17
C SER A 99 -2.33 12.69 -3.68
N PHE A 100 -1.37 11.88 -4.12
CA PHE A 100 -1.10 11.70 -5.53
C PHE A 100 -2.28 11.02 -6.25
N ILE A 101 -2.84 9.93 -5.70
CA ILE A 101 -3.94 9.24 -6.38
C ILE A 101 -5.20 10.10 -6.48
N VAL A 102 -5.48 10.91 -5.45
CA VAL A 102 -6.63 11.84 -5.49
C VAL A 102 -6.43 12.86 -6.61
N GLN A 103 -5.28 13.50 -6.67
CA GLN A 103 -4.98 14.49 -7.72
C GLN A 103 -4.90 13.85 -9.11
N PHE A 104 -4.28 12.67 -9.24
CA PHE A 104 -4.12 11.98 -10.51
C PHE A 104 -5.46 11.64 -11.15
N VAL A 105 -6.35 10.98 -10.40
CA VAL A 105 -7.64 10.55 -10.94
C VAL A 105 -8.54 11.74 -11.25
N GLU A 106 -8.48 12.80 -10.45
CA GLU A 106 -9.24 14.02 -10.70
C GLU A 106 -8.84 14.67 -12.03
N HIS A 107 -7.54 14.78 -12.30
CA HIS A 107 -7.03 15.43 -13.52
C HIS A 107 -7.14 14.55 -14.75
N ASN A 108 -6.73 13.28 -14.64
CA ASN A 108 -6.60 12.41 -15.81
C ASN A 108 -7.87 11.60 -16.11
N LYS A 109 -8.79 11.47 -15.15
CA LYS A 109 -10.00 10.63 -15.28
C LYS A 109 -9.65 9.18 -15.66
N GLU A 110 -8.52 8.68 -15.14
CA GLU A 110 -8.01 7.34 -15.39
C GLU A 110 -7.91 6.54 -14.09
N ASN A 111 -8.03 5.22 -14.20
CA ASN A 111 -7.84 4.30 -13.08
C ASN A 111 -6.37 4.27 -12.64
N ILE A 112 -6.13 4.02 -11.36
CA ILE A 112 -4.79 3.96 -10.79
C ILE A 112 -4.64 2.80 -9.80
N ILE A 113 -3.42 2.31 -9.67
CA ILE A 113 -3.00 1.27 -8.73
C ILE A 113 -1.92 1.87 -7.84
N ILE A 114 -2.06 1.76 -6.52
CA ILE A 114 -0.93 1.91 -5.60
C ILE A 114 -0.23 0.57 -5.53
N TRP A 115 1.09 0.57 -5.63
CA TRP A 115 1.94 -0.62 -5.57
C TRP A 115 3.18 -0.32 -4.74
N ASP A 116 3.50 -1.15 -3.74
CA ASP A 116 4.70 -0.92 -2.94
C ASP A 116 5.98 -1.20 -3.75
N ALA A 117 6.97 -0.31 -3.62
CA ALA A 117 8.22 -0.35 -4.39
C ALA A 117 9.05 -1.62 -4.14
N ASP A 118 8.91 -2.24 -2.97
CA ASP A 118 9.57 -3.48 -2.57
C ASP A 118 8.81 -4.76 -2.98
N THR A 119 7.75 -4.62 -3.78
CA THR A 119 6.88 -5.73 -4.19
C THR A 119 7.09 -6.10 -5.65
N LEU A 120 7.51 -7.36 -5.87
CA LEU A 120 7.74 -7.95 -7.19
C LEU A 120 6.50 -8.74 -7.65
N ILE A 121 5.97 -8.39 -8.83
CA ILE A 121 4.89 -9.16 -9.44
C ILE A 121 5.43 -10.46 -10.07
N LEU A 122 4.74 -11.57 -9.82
CA LEU A 122 5.12 -12.88 -10.34
C LEU A 122 4.18 -13.40 -11.43
N LYS A 123 2.89 -13.12 -11.29
CA LYS A 123 1.83 -13.56 -12.22
C LYS A 123 0.81 -12.44 -12.44
N LYS A 124 0.11 -12.52 -13.55
CA LYS A 124 -0.96 -11.57 -13.89
C LYS A 124 -1.99 -11.45 -12.78
N ILE A 125 -2.29 -10.20 -12.40
CA ILE A 125 -3.35 -9.79 -11.49
C ILE A 125 -4.35 -8.98 -12.31
N GLU A 126 -5.61 -9.30 -12.24
CA GLU A 126 -6.68 -8.52 -12.86
C GLU A 126 -7.08 -7.41 -11.88
N PHE A 127 -6.58 -6.19 -12.05
CA PHE A 127 -6.86 -5.09 -11.13
C PHE A 127 -8.25 -4.48 -11.32
N PHE A 128 -8.77 -4.53 -12.55
CA PHE A 128 -10.05 -3.93 -12.90
C PHE A 128 -10.90 -4.89 -13.72
N LYS A 129 -12.21 -4.87 -13.47
CA LYS A 129 -13.22 -5.58 -14.25
C LYS A 129 -14.43 -4.69 -14.44
N ASN A 130 -14.92 -4.54 -15.68
CA ASN A 130 -16.07 -3.69 -16.01
C ASN A 130 -15.95 -2.26 -15.44
N LYS A 131 -14.78 -1.62 -15.63
CA LYS A 131 -14.45 -0.27 -15.15
C LYS A 131 -14.48 -0.10 -13.62
N LYS A 132 -14.45 -1.18 -12.85
CA LYS A 132 -14.38 -1.17 -11.39
C LYS A 132 -13.09 -1.83 -10.93
N SER A 133 -12.57 -1.43 -9.78
CA SER A 133 -11.48 -2.14 -9.15
C SER A 133 -11.96 -3.51 -8.63
N ILE A 134 -11.03 -4.47 -8.60
CA ILE A 134 -11.23 -5.72 -7.90
C ILE A 134 -10.59 -5.58 -6.52
N PRO A 135 -11.38 -5.53 -5.44
CA PRO A 135 -10.83 -5.45 -4.10
C PRO A 135 -10.19 -6.79 -3.74
N TYR A 136 -8.89 -6.78 -3.53
CA TYR A 136 -8.15 -7.93 -3.06
C TYR A 136 -7.92 -7.85 -1.56
N GLY A 137 -7.79 -9.03 -0.91
CA GLY A 137 -7.46 -9.11 0.49
C GLY A 137 -6.57 -10.31 0.80
N THR A 138 -5.87 -10.24 1.92
CA THR A 138 -5.03 -11.31 2.45
C THR A 138 -5.63 -11.92 3.70
N LEU A 139 -5.43 -13.23 3.86
CA LEU A 139 -5.81 -13.98 5.06
C LEU A 139 -4.65 -14.11 6.06
N PHE A 140 -3.48 -13.53 5.74
CA PHE A 140 -2.26 -13.71 6.52
C PHE A 140 -2.02 -12.62 7.53
N GLU A 141 -2.57 -11.42 7.29
CA GLU A 141 -2.38 -10.25 8.12
C GLU A 141 -3.71 -9.68 8.58
N PHE A 142 -3.73 -9.21 9.80
CA PHE A 142 -4.85 -8.49 10.37
C PHE A 142 -4.32 -7.59 11.49
N HIS A 143 -4.50 -6.29 11.35
CA HIS A 143 -4.06 -5.31 12.33
C HIS A 143 -5.28 -4.56 12.90
N LYS A 144 -5.74 -4.98 14.07
CA LYS A 144 -6.91 -4.38 14.77
C LYS A 144 -6.83 -2.84 14.82
N HIS A 145 -5.63 -2.30 15.03
CA HIS A 145 -5.43 -0.85 15.14
C HIS A 145 -5.71 -0.09 13.85
N TYR A 146 -5.40 -0.66 12.67
CA TYR A 146 -5.74 -0.03 11.39
C TYR A 146 -7.24 0.08 11.22
N PHE A 147 -7.97 -0.97 11.55
CA PHE A 147 -9.44 -0.97 11.46
C PHE A 147 -10.06 0.04 12.41
N LYS A 148 -9.52 0.19 13.62
CA LYS A 148 -9.99 1.17 14.59
C LYS A 148 -9.86 2.61 14.06
N THR A 149 -8.69 2.96 13.49
CA THR A 149 -8.48 4.28 12.88
C THR A 149 -9.36 4.47 11.65
N ASN A 150 -9.39 3.47 10.75
CA ASN A 150 -10.16 3.56 9.52
C ASN A 150 -11.67 3.63 9.79
N ASN A 151 -12.17 2.93 10.79
CA ASN A 151 -13.57 3.07 11.24
C ASN A 151 -13.86 4.50 11.74
N SER A 152 -12.93 5.12 12.45
CA SER A 152 -13.05 6.51 12.88
C SER A 152 -13.10 7.49 11.70
N ILE A 153 -12.44 7.18 10.59
CA ILE A 153 -12.46 7.99 9.36
C ILE A 153 -13.73 7.76 8.56
N ILE A 154 -14.10 6.50 8.34
CA ILE A 154 -15.19 6.09 7.45
C ILE A 154 -16.54 6.23 8.15
N GLY A 155 -16.59 5.99 9.47
CA GLY A 155 -17.82 5.95 10.28
C GLY A 155 -18.60 4.63 10.16
N GLU A 156 -18.30 3.78 9.21
CA GLU A 156 -18.95 2.49 8.96
C GLU A 156 -17.92 1.47 8.46
N LEU A 157 -18.03 0.24 8.96
CA LEU A 157 -17.19 -0.88 8.48
C LEU A 157 -17.97 -1.76 7.49
N PRO A 158 -17.31 -2.29 6.45
CA PRO A 158 -17.90 -3.31 5.61
C PRO A 158 -18.31 -4.53 6.44
N LYS A 159 -19.50 -5.06 6.21
CA LYS A 159 -20.07 -6.17 7.01
C LYS A 159 -19.22 -7.45 6.96
N TYR A 160 -18.54 -7.70 5.83
CA TYR A 160 -17.66 -8.85 5.63
C TYR A 160 -16.43 -8.39 4.85
N PHE A 161 -15.25 -8.53 5.42
CA PHE A 161 -14.02 -8.22 4.73
C PHE A 161 -12.82 -8.98 5.33
N ILE A 162 -11.77 -9.11 4.53
CA ILE A 162 -10.44 -9.54 4.94
C ILE A 162 -9.46 -8.38 4.75
N SER A 163 -8.31 -8.43 5.42
CA SER A 163 -7.34 -7.35 5.34
C SER A 163 -6.93 -7.04 3.90
N SER A 164 -6.95 -5.77 3.53
CA SER A 164 -6.50 -5.29 2.21
C SER A 164 -5.00 -5.06 2.14
N LEU A 165 -4.22 -5.52 3.13
CA LEU A 165 -2.75 -5.41 3.17
C LEU A 165 -2.10 -6.40 2.21
N VAL A 166 -2.33 -6.23 0.93
CA VAL A 166 -1.76 -7.04 -0.16
C VAL A 166 -0.66 -6.33 -0.94
N GLN A 167 -0.11 -5.23 -0.38
CA GLN A 167 0.92 -4.36 -0.94
C GLN A 167 0.56 -3.72 -2.28
N PHE A 168 -0.70 -3.75 -2.62
CA PHE A 168 -1.29 -2.96 -3.69
C PHE A 168 -2.78 -2.72 -3.43
N VAL A 169 -3.31 -1.67 -4.01
CA VAL A 169 -4.74 -1.42 -4.09
C VAL A 169 -5.06 -0.70 -5.38
N ALA A 170 -6.15 -1.07 -6.02
CA ALA A 170 -6.64 -0.44 -7.24
C ALA A 170 -7.80 0.50 -6.92
N LEU A 171 -7.85 1.63 -7.62
CA LEU A 171 -8.91 2.62 -7.50
C LEU A 171 -9.40 3.01 -8.91
N SER A 172 -10.66 2.74 -9.20
CA SER A 172 -11.31 3.19 -10.44
C SER A 172 -11.80 4.64 -10.30
N VAL A 173 -12.05 5.30 -11.43
CA VAL A 173 -12.55 6.68 -11.45
C VAL A 173 -13.83 6.83 -10.61
N SER A 174 -14.76 5.91 -10.72
CA SER A 174 -16.03 5.97 -9.97
C SER A 174 -15.86 5.75 -8.46
N GLU A 175 -14.95 4.87 -8.07
CA GLU A 175 -14.58 4.62 -6.66
C GLU A 175 -13.83 5.81 -6.07
N HIS A 176 -12.99 6.47 -6.87
CA HIS A 176 -12.30 7.68 -6.46
C HIS A 176 -13.28 8.81 -6.09
N TYR A 177 -14.30 9.07 -6.90
CA TYR A 177 -15.31 10.09 -6.54
C TYR A 177 -16.02 9.76 -5.22
N PHE A 178 -16.37 8.49 -5.03
CA PHE A 178 -16.94 8.05 -3.77
C PHE A 178 -15.97 8.26 -2.60
N PHE A 179 -14.70 7.87 -2.79
CA PHE A 179 -13.64 8.00 -1.78
C PHE A 179 -13.42 9.46 -1.38
N CYS A 180 -13.27 10.36 -2.35
CA CYS A 180 -13.07 11.78 -2.08
C CYS A 180 -14.27 12.41 -1.36
N LYS A 181 -15.49 12.17 -1.85
CA LYS A 181 -16.71 12.78 -1.31
C LYS A 181 -17.10 12.23 0.06
N ASN A 182 -17.05 10.90 0.23
CA ASN A 182 -17.65 10.27 1.42
C ASN A 182 -16.61 9.91 2.49
N ILE A 183 -15.36 9.68 2.12
CA ILE A 183 -14.31 9.24 3.04
C ILE A 183 -13.39 10.40 3.43
N ILE A 184 -12.75 11.04 2.45
CA ILE A 184 -11.83 12.16 2.72
C ILE A 184 -12.60 13.46 3.00
N LYS A 185 -13.84 13.56 2.51
CA LYS A 185 -14.70 14.77 2.61
C LYS A 185 -14.02 16.00 2.00
N LEU A 186 -13.35 15.79 0.88
CA LEU A 186 -12.79 16.85 0.07
C LEU A 186 -13.92 17.45 -0.78
N ASP A 187 -14.13 18.75 -0.66
CA ASP A 187 -14.81 19.49 -1.71
C ASP A 187 -13.89 19.52 -2.91
N LEU A 188 -14.30 18.84 -4.00
CA LEU A 188 -13.53 18.66 -5.24
C LEU A 188 -13.20 19.99 -5.96
N VAL A 189 -13.65 21.12 -5.42
CA VAL A 189 -13.36 22.48 -5.90
C VAL A 189 -12.11 23.07 -5.23
N ASP A 190 -11.57 22.43 -4.18
CA ASP A 190 -10.43 22.95 -3.44
C ASP A 190 -9.10 22.70 -4.16
N LYS A 191 -8.27 23.76 -4.18
CA LYS A 191 -6.96 23.80 -4.86
C LYS A 191 -6.05 22.66 -4.45
N LYS A 192 -5.20 22.17 -5.40
CA LYS A 192 -4.15 21.13 -5.28
C LYS A 192 -3.39 21.15 -3.95
N GLU A 193 -3.01 22.34 -3.51
CA GLU A 193 -2.19 22.56 -2.30
C GLU A 193 -2.89 22.14 -1.00
N ARG A 194 -4.24 22.09 -0.98
CA ARG A 194 -4.99 21.72 0.21
C ARG A 194 -5.21 20.22 0.38
N THR A 195 -5.13 19.45 -0.70
CA THR A 195 -5.44 18.01 -0.66
C THR A 195 -4.55 17.25 0.32
N ALA A 196 -3.24 17.41 0.22
CA ALA A 196 -2.29 16.70 1.08
C ALA A 196 -2.38 17.17 2.55
N LEU A 197 -2.58 18.48 2.78
CA LEU A 197 -2.80 19.03 4.12
C LEU A 197 -4.07 18.45 4.76
N THR A 198 -5.17 18.39 4.00
CA THR A 198 -6.44 17.82 4.46
C THR A 198 -6.32 16.34 4.79
N ILE A 199 -5.68 15.56 3.93
CA ILE A 199 -5.41 14.12 4.15
C ILE A 199 -4.53 13.93 5.39
N SER A 200 -3.46 14.72 5.54
CA SER A 200 -2.56 14.65 6.71
C SER A 200 -3.31 14.91 8.01
N LYS A 201 -4.09 16.00 8.06
CA LYS A 201 -4.89 16.35 9.24
C LYS A 201 -5.95 15.29 9.55
N MET A 202 -6.60 14.76 8.53
CA MET A 202 -7.60 13.70 8.70
C MET A 202 -6.97 12.45 9.34
N ILE A 203 -5.84 11.97 8.80
CA ILE A 203 -5.17 10.76 9.30
C ILE A 203 -4.72 10.97 10.74
N ILE A 204 -3.97 12.02 11.03
CA ILE A 204 -3.38 12.29 12.34
C ILE A 204 -4.47 12.47 13.41
N LYS A 205 -5.51 13.29 13.12
CA LYS A 205 -6.64 13.48 14.04
C LYS A 205 -7.35 12.19 14.37
N ASN A 206 -7.59 11.32 13.39
CA ASN A 206 -8.29 10.07 13.62
C ASN A 206 -7.42 9.03 14.34
N ILE A 207 -6.10 9.05 14.14
CA ILE A 207 -5.18 8.25 14.94
C ILE A 207 -5.26 8.68 16.42
N PHE A 208 -5.15 9.97 16.69
CA PHE A 208 -5.22 10.49 18.07
C PHE A 208 -6.58 10.25 18.74
N LYS A 209 -7.67 10.38 17.98
CA LYS A 209 -9.02 10.05 18.46
C LYS A 209 -9.19 8.57 18.82
N SER A 210 -8.52 7.68 18.07
CA SER A 210 -8.74 6.24 18.18
C SER A 210 -7.78 5.55 19.15
N HIS A 211 -6.64 6.15 19.48
CA HIS A 211 -5.56 5.50 20.23
C HIS A 211 -4.94 6.45 21.26
N ASN A 212 -4.78 5.97 22.48
CA ASN A 212 -4.11 6.72 23.55
C ASN A 212 -2.65 6.29 23.73
N HIS A 213 -2.35 4.99 23.59
CA HIS A 213 -1.03 4.42 23.74
C HIS A 213 -0.83 3.26 22.79
N TYR A 214 0.18 3.32 21.92
CA TYR A 214 0.60 2.20 21.08
C TYR A 214 1.89 2.53 20.33
N ASN A 215 2.86 1.61 20.33
CA ASN A 215 4.16 1.79 19.67
C ASN A 215 4.26 1.18 18.25
N GLY A 216 3.15 0.87 17.64
CA GLY A 216 3.09 0.25 16.31
C GLY A 216 2.51 1.16 15.24
N SER A 217 2.23 0.57 14.09
CA SER A 217 1.50 1.23 13.00
C SER A 217 0.01 1.28 13.32
N LEU A 218 -0.60 2.46 13.19
CA LEU A 218 -1.98 2.73 13.60
C LEU A 218 -2.93 3.01 12.42
N PHE A 219 -2.40 3.15 11.22
CA PHE A 219 -3.15 3.46 10.00
C PHE A 219 -2.55 2.75 8.79
N SER A 220 -3.37 2.40 7.81
CA SER A 220 -2.95 1.91 6.50
C SER A 220 -3.86 2.43 5.41
N GLU A 221 -3.25 3.05 4.39
CA GLU A 221 -3.93 3.53 3.19
C GLU A 221 -4.55 2.38 2.39
N TYR A 222 -3.92 1.20 2.38
CA TYR A 222 -4.46 0.02 1.73
C TYR A 222 -5.78 -0.44 2.35
N GLU A 223 -5.82 -0.46 3.69
CA GLU A 223 -7.06 -0.80 4.40
C GLU A 223 -8.13 0.27 4.18
N LEU A 224 -7.76 1.56 4.23
CA LEU A 224 -8.70 2.65 4.03
C LEU A 224 -9.37 2.59 2.65
N ILE A 225 -8.56 2.47 1.59
CA ILE A 225 -9.06 2.38 0.21
C ILE A 225 -9.81 1.07 0.01
N GLY A 226 -9.27 -0.06 0.50
CA GLY A 226 -9.91 -1.37 0.39
C GLY A 226 -11.30 -1.39 1.02
N MET A 227 -11.44 -0.85 2.22
CA MET A 227 -12.73 -0.73 2.91
C MET A 227 -13.70 0.21 2.16
N SER A 228 -13.20 1.34 1.66
CA SER A 228 -13.98 2.26 0.82
C SER A 228 -14.52 1.57 -0.44
N ASN A 229 -13.67 0.79 -1.14
CA ASN A 229 -14.06 0.06 -2.34
C ASN A 229 -15.13 -1.02 -2.03
N LEU A 230 -15.10 -1.62 -0.84
CA LEU A 230 -16.10 -2.59 -0.42
C LEU A 230 -17.44 -1.93 -0.07
N LEU A 231 -17.41 -0.75 0.52
CA LEU A 231 -18.62 0.04 0.81
C LEU A 231 -19.25 0.57 -0.47
N TYR A 232 -18.41 0.97 -1.45
CA TYR A 232 -18.88 1.40 -2.76
C TYR A 232 -19.48 0.24 -3.54
N LYS A 233 -20.80 0.16 -3.63
CA LYS A 233 -21.57 -0.86 -4.38
C LYS A 233 -21.50 -2.29 -3.80
N LYS A 234 -21.19 -2.45 -2.51
CA LYS A 234 -21.17 -3.76 -1.83
C LYS A 234 -20.38 -4.82 -2.60
N ASN A 235 -19.19 -4.45 -3.08
CA ASN A 235 -18.32 -5.35 -3.84
C ASN A 235 -17.85 -6.52 -2.97
N LYS A 236 -17.71 -7.70 -3.61
CA LYS A 236 -17.11 -8.87 -2.94
C LYS A 236 -15.59 -8.82 -3.06
N GLN A 237 -14.90 -9.01 -1.94
CA GLN A 237 -13.44 -9.08 -1.89
C GLN A 237 -12.94 -10.44 -2.37
N LYS A 238 -11.84 -10.45 -3.12
CA LYS A 238 -11.15 -11.67 -3.55
C LYS A 238 -9.92 -11.90 -2.69
N ALA A 239 -9.76 -13.10 -2.16
CA ALA A 239 -8.52 -13.48 -1.48
C ALA A 239 -7.40 -13.67 -2.51
N ILE A 240 -6.20 -13.17 -2.19
CA ILE A 240 -5.00 -13.34 -2.99
C ILE A 240 -3.91 -14.04 -2.17
N PHE A 241 -3.18 -14.94 -2.81
CA PHE A 241 -2.02 -15.58 -2.22
C PHE A 241 -0.74 -14.86 -2.63
N SER A 242 -0.03 -14.32 -1.65
CA SER A 242 1.24 -13.62 -1.80
C SER A 242 2.27 -14.14 -0.81
N LEU A 243 3.54 -13.96 -1.10
CA LEU A 243 4.62 -14.15 -0.14
C LEU A 243 5.01 -12.79 0.42
N ARG A 244 4.80 -12.63 1.71
CA ARG A 244 5.21 -11.48 2.48
C ARG A 244 5.72 -11.96 3.83
N ALA A 245 6.39 -11.10 4.55
CA ALA A 245 6.91 -11.31 5.90
C ALA A 245 7.68 -12.63 6.11
N ASN A 246 8.78 -12.57 6.78
CA ASN A 246 9.68 -13.71 7.06
C ASN A 246 10.46 -14.25 5.85
N LEU A 247 10.54 -13.51 4.73
CA LEU A 247 11.57 -13.77 3.74
C LEU A 247 12.92 -13.32 4.33
N ASP A 248 13.89 -14.23 4.39
CA ASP A 248 15.24 -13.92 4.91
C ASP A 248 16.12 -13.24 3.85
N GLY A 249 15.61 -13.08 2.63
CA GLY A 249 16.34 -12.47 1.53
C GLY A 249 15.66 -12.64 0.16
N LYS A 250 16.38 -12.29 -0.89
CA LYS A 250 15.92 -12.36 -2.28
C LYS A 250 15.72 -13.80 -2.74
N LEU A 251 14.59 -14.08 -3.36
CA LEU A 251 14.29 -15.38 -3.97
C LEU A 251 15.23 -15.67 -5.16
N SER A 252 15.73 -16.89 -5.26
CA SER A 252 16.40 -17.39 -6.44
C SER A 252 15.43 -17.57 -7.61
N LYS A 253 15.93 -17.67 -8.84
CA LYS A 253 15.12 -17.95 -10.04
C LYS A 253 14.24 -19.20 -9.87
N PHE A 254 14.79 -20.25 -9.25
CA PHE A 254 14.06 -21.49 -9.02
C PHE A 254 12.94 -21.32 -7.97
N GLN A 255 13.21 -20.59 -6.87
CA GLN A 255 12.18 -20.26 -5.87
C GLN A 255 11.05 -19.41 -6.47
N ILE A 256 11.39 -18.45 -7.35
CA ILE A 256 10.39 -17.67 -8.11
C ILE A 256 9.56 -18.59 -9.02
N HIS A 257 10.20 -19.54 -9.70
CA HIS A 257 9.49 -20.50 -10.56
C HIS A 257 8.52 -21.34 -9.74
N LEU A 258 8.96 -21.91 -8.62
CA LEU A 258 8.10 -22.67 -7.71
C LEU A 258 6.95 -21.82 -7.15
N ALA A 259 7.20 -20.58 -6.76
CA ALA A 259 6.17 -19.64 -6.32
C ALA A 259 5.10 -19.42 -7.43
N LYS A 260 5.54 -19.28 -8.69
CA LYS A 260 4.64 -19.17 -9.84
C LYS A 260 3.79 -20.43 -10.06
N LEU A 261 4.38 -21.62 -9.92
CA LEU A 261 3.65 -22.89 -10.01
C LEU A 261 2.55 -22.99 -8.94
N LEU A 262 2.84 -22.55 -7.73
CA LEU A 262 1.89 -22.48 -6.61
C LEU A 262 0.88 -21.31 -6.71
N ASN A 263 0.82 -20.66 -7.88
CA ASN A 263 -0.10 -19.54 -8.15
C ASN A 263 0.07 -18.32 -7.23
N ILE A 264 1.25 -18.13 -6.65
CA ILE A 264 1.58 -16.93 -5.89
C ILE A 264 1.68 -15.76 -6.86
N LYS A 265 0.96 -14.67 -6.56
CA LYS A 265 0.81 -13.54 -7.48
C LYS A 265 1.93 -12.53 -7.37
N HIS A 266 2.45 -12.30 -6.17
CA HIS A 266 3.53 -11.35 -5.91
C HIS A 266 4.31 -11.75 -4.66
N VAL A 267 5.48 -11.15 -4.51
CA VAL A 267 6.35 -11.29 -3.34
C VAL A 267 6.80 -9.91 -2.89
N THR A 268 6.80 -9.66 -1.56
CA THR A 268 7.25 -8.41 -0.98
C THR A 268 8.52 -8.62 -0.18
N TYR A 269 9.53 -7.78 -0.45
CA TYR A 269 10.84 -7.80 0.21
C TYR A 269 10.89 -6.68 1.24
N GLU A 270 10.66 -6.98 2.52
CA GLU A 270 10.70 -5.95 3.56
C GLU A 270 12.13 -5.43 3.82
N HIS A 271 12.26 -4.15 4.13
CA HIS A 271 13.56 -3.49 4.35
C HIS A 271 14.43 -4.08 5.46
N SER A 272 13.86 -4.84 6.40
CA SER A 272 14.62 -5.53 7.45
C SER A 272 15.65 -6.52 6.90
N TYR A 273 15.53 -6.93 5.65
CA TYR A 273 16.42 -7.89 4.98
C TYR A 273 17.46 -7.23 4.07
N LEU A 274 17.40 -5.92 3.91
CA LEU A 274 18.41 -5.17 3.17
C LEU A 274 19.63 -4.96 4.05
N ASN A 275 20.80 -5.38 3.55
CA ASN A 275 22.06 -5.25 4.30
C ASN A 275 22.43 -3.76 4.41
N LYS A 276 22.42 -3.20 5.62
CA LYS A 276 22.66 -1.77 5.89
C LYS A 276 24.10 -1.31 5.56
N ASN A 277 25.03 -2.24 5.31
CA ASN A 277 26.47 -1.98 5.34
C ASN A 277 27.15 -1.87 3.97
N SER A 278 26.42 -1.84 2.85
CA SER A 278 27.04 -1.75 1.54
C SER A 278 26.40 -0.68 0.67
N GLN A 279 27.21 0.17 0.06
CA GLN A 279 26.82 1.13 -0.98
C GLN A 279 26.21 0.48 -2.24
N GLY A 280 26.13 -0.84 -2.29
CA GLY A 280 25.36 -1.64 -3.25
C GLY A 280 24.55 -2.66 -2.45
N MET A 281 23.26 -2.41 -2.25
CA MET A 281 22.38 -3.30 -1.49
C MET A 281 22.29 -4.67 -2.13
N LEU A 282 23.17 -5.59 -1.74
CA LEU A 282 23.05 -7.00 -2.01
C LEU A 282 22.04 -7.61 -1.03
N MET A 283 20.83 -7.86 -1.51
CA MET A 283 19.86 -8.66 -0.76
C MET A 283 20.47 -10.03 -0.46
N ARG A 284 20.40 -10.47 0.80
CA ARG A 284 20.75 -11.85 1.15
C ARG A 284 19.93 -12.82 0.30
N LYS A 285 20.56 -13.93 -0.12
CA LYS A 285 19.83 -15.02 -0.78
C LYS A 285 18.90 -15.70 0.22
N GLN A 286 17.66 -15.94 -0.19
CA GLN A 286 16.67 -16.66 0.61
C GLN A 286 17.11 -18.10 0.85
N LYS A 287 17.17 -18.52 2.11
CA LYS A 287 17.46 -19.92 2.47
C LYS A 287 16.30 -20.84 2.08
N TRP A 288 16.60 -22.02 1.56
CA TRP A 288 15.59 -22.99 1.14
C TRP A 288 14.71 -23.48 2.29
N THR A 289 15.29 -23.77 3.44
CA THR A 289 14.54 -24.20 4.62
C THR A 289 13.51 -23.17 5.08
N SER A 290 13.90 -21.90 5.15
CA SER A 290 13.00 -20.80 5.46
C SER A 290 11.93 -20.61 4.39
N PHE A 291 12.30 -20.72 3.11
CA PHE A 291 11.35 -20.59 1.99
C PHE A 291 10.28 -21.68 2.01
N ILE A 292 10.66 -22.96 2.18
CA ILE A 292 9.71 -24.07 2.29
C ILE A 292 8.80 -23.89 3.50
N LYS A 293 9.35 -23.50 4.66
CA LYS A 293 8.57 -23.22 5.87
C LYS A 293 7.54 -22.12 5.66
N ILE A 294 7.89 -21.06 4.93
CA ILE A 294 6.97 -19.96 4.60
C ILE A 294 5.88 -20.44 3.66
N LEU A 295 6.25 -21.20 2.61
CA LEU A 295 5.30 -21.76 1.65
C LEU A 295 4.29 -22.69 2.32
N THR A 296 4.74 -23.64 3.11
CA THR A 296 3.86 -24.61 3.78
C THR A 296 2.95 -23.91 4.79
N LYS A 297 3.51 -23.10 5.66
CA LYS A 297 2.71 -22.33 6.65
C LYS A 297 1.74 -21.38 5.97
N GLY A 298 2.17 -20.69 4.91
CA GLY A 298 1.35 -19.80 4.12
C GLY A 298 0.21 -20.54 3.43
N PHE A 299 0.52 -21.64 2.73
CA PHE A 299 -0.46 -22.45 2.01
C PHE A 299 -1.53 -23.01 2.95
N PHE A 300 -1.15 -23.62 4.07
CA PHE A 300 -2.09 -24.11 5.08
C PHE A 300 -2.95 -23.00 5.66
N LYS A 301 -2.35 -21.85 6.05
CA LYS A 301 -3.12 -20.70 6.54
C LYS A 301 -4.11 -20.20 5.50
N PHE A 302 -3.69 -20.09 4.24
CA PHE A 302 -4.55 -19.60 3.16
C PHE A 302 -5.76 -20.50 2.96
N HIS A 303 -5.54 -21.80 2.83
CA HIS A 303 -6.65 -22.74 2.59
C HIS A 303 -7.58 -22.89 3.80
N LEU A 304 -7.03 -23.05 5.01
CA LEU A 304 -7.85 -23.16 6.24
C LEU A 304 -8.66 -21.89 6.52
N LYS A 305 -8.07 -20.69 6.30
CA LYS A 305 -8.80 -19.44 6.51
C LYS A 305 -9.82 -19.16 5.41
N ASN A 306 -9.57 -19.57 4.17
CA ASN A 306 -10.56 -19.49 3.09
C ASN A 306 -11.80 -20.32 3.40
N ILE A 307 -11.62 -21.53 3.94
CA ILE A 307 -12.73 -22.37 4.40
C ILE A 307 -13.51 -21.65 5.52
N LYS A 308 -12.82 -21.08 6.50
CA LYS A 308 -13.43 -20.35 7.62
C LYS A 308 -14.05 -19.01 7.22
N HIS A 309 -13.50 -18.34 6.20
CA HIS A 309 -14.04 -17.06 5.71
C HIS A 309 -15.45 -17.21 5.12
N ASN A 310 -15.75 -18.36 4.54
CA ASN A 310 -17.12 -18.70 4.14
C ASN A 310 -18.08 -18.86 5.33
N PHE A 311 -17.57 -18.91 6.58
CA PHE A 311 -18.31 -19.15 7.83
C PHE A 311 -18.23 -18.00 8.86
N ASN A 312 -18.26 -16.72 8.47
CA ASN A 312 -18.45 -15.57 9.38
C ASN A 312 -17.38 -15.33 10.47
N PHE A 313 -16.12 -15.73 10.28
CA PHE A 313 -15.12 -15.77 11.36
C PHE A 313 -14.56 -14.40 11.76
N TYR A 314 -14.62 -13.36 10.93
CA TYR A 314 -14.02 -12.05 11.23
C TYR A 314 -14.92 -11.11 12.07
N TYR A 315 -16.19 -11.43 12.22
CA TYR A 315 -17.14 -10.58 12.97
C TYR A 315 -16.93 -10.63 14.48
N LYS A 316 -16.44 -11.76 15.04
CA LYS A 316 -16.20 -11.92 16.48
C LYS A 316 -15.00 -11.15 17.02
N SER A 317 -13.97 -10.89 16.20
CA SER A 317 -12.74 -10.24 16.68
C SER A 317 -12.82 -8.71 16.77
N PHE A 318 -13.95 -8.10 16.47
CA PHE A 318 -14.19 -6.66 16.63
C PHE A 318 -14.89 -6.29 17.93
N ASN A 319 -15.59 -7.24 18.55
CA ASN A 319 -16.37 -7.02 19.76
C ASN A 319 -15.65 -7.49 21.04
N ASP A 320 -14.50 -8.14 20.91
CA ASP A 320 -13.57 -8.47 21.99
C ASP A 320 -12.35 -7.53 21.96
#